data_dc70c5395344295ec26303ab9766dbc0
#
_entry.id   dc70c5395344295ec26303ab9766dbc0
#
_cell.length_a   1.000
_cell.length_b   1.000
_cell.length_c   1.000
_cell.angle_alpha   90.00
_cell.angle_beta   90.00
_cell.angle_gamma   90.00
#
_symmetry.space_group_name_H-M   'P 1'
#
loop_
_entity.id
_entity.type
_entity.pdbx_description
1 polymer ?
#
loop_
_entity_poly.entity_id
_entity_poly.type
_entity_poly.pdbx_seq_one_letter_code
_entity_poly.pdbx_strand_id
1 'polypeptide(L)'
;MFFITLTLGSAMVLLAIGIHYEALRMAASYLLPRMQIVSRRAHVTVGVIACMAAHTIEIWAFAGAYWLLSWTGLNMGFADNYRRSFIDYLNFSAESYTSLGFGDAEMLSLDMRLLAGIEALTGLVLIAWSASFTYFVMAQYWGGRPRH
;
A
#
# COMPACT_ATOMS: atom_id res chain seq x y z
N MET A 1 13.87 9.61 20.12
CA MET A 1 12.91 8.68 19.52
C MET A 1 12.22 9.35 18.33
N PHE A 2 11.56 10.50 18.51
CA PHE A 2 10.83 11.22 17.44
C PHE A 2 11.55 11.31 16.08
N PHE A 3 12.82 11.74 16.06
CA PHE A 3 13.59 11.87 14.82
C PHE A 3 13.85 10.51 14.11
N ILE A 4 14.05 9.45 14.88
CA ILE A 4 14.24 8.09 14.33
C ILE A 4 12.94 7.62 13.68
N THR A 5 11.81 7.81 14.34
CA THR A 5 10.48 7.46 13.80
C THR A 5 10.16 8.26 12.55
N LEU A 6 10.48 9.55 12.53
CA LEU A 6 10.27 10.40 11.37
C LEU A 6 11.15 10.00 10.17
N THR A 7 12.44 9.71 10.40
CA THR A 7 13.34 9.24 9.32
C THR A 7 12.92 7.88 8.79
N LEU A 8 12.51 6.96 9.67
CA LEU A 8 12.00 5.67 9.26
C LEU A 8 10.70 5.81 8.48
N GLY A 9 9.75 6.61 8.97
CA GLY A 9 8.50 6.89 8.28
C GLY A 9 8.74 7.46 6.89
N SER A 10 9.66 8.43 6.77
CA SER A 10 10.04 8.99 5.47
C SER A 10 10.66 7.94 4.54
N ALA A 11 11.51 7.06 5.05
CA ALA A 11 12.09 5.97 4.27
C ALA A 11 11.01 4.97 3.81
N MET A 12 10.04 4.64 4.66
CA MET A 12 8.92 3.77 4.31
C MET A 12 8.01 4.40 3.26
N VAL A 13 7.75 5.72 3.33
CA VAL A 13 7.02 6.46 2.29
C VAL A 13 7.72 6.35 0.94
N LEU A 14 9.04 6.61 0.90
CA LEU A 14 9.82 6.52 -0.34
C LEU A 14 9.82 5.09 -0.90
N LEU A 15 9.93 4.08 -0.03
CA LEU A 15 9.86 2.68 -0.41
C LEU A 15 8.49 2.34 -1.02
N ALA A 16 7.40 2.74 -0.35
CA ALA A 16 6.04 2.49 -0.83
C ALA A 16 5.78 3.17 -2.19
N ILE A 17 6.17 4.45 -2.34
CA ILE A 17 6.09 5.16 -3.62
C ILE A 17 6.89 4.42 -4.71
N GLY A 18 8.09 3.94 -4.40
CA GLY A 18 8.93 3.18 -5.33
C GLY A 18 8.28 1.87 -5.77
N ILE A 19 7.75 1.09 -4.83
CA ILE A 19 7.02 -0.15 -5.10
C ILE A 19 5.82 0.14 -6.00
N HIS A 20 5.01 1.13 -5.65
CA HIS A 20 3.82 1.50 -6.39
C HIS A 20 4.15 1.93 -7.81
N TYR A 21 5.11 2.86 -7.96
CA TYR A 21 5.57 3.34 -9.25
C TYR A 21 6.04 2.20 -10.17
N GLU A 22 6.89 1.30 -9.65
CA GLU A 22 7.40 0.18 -10.46
C GLU A 22 6.30 -0.83 -10.80
N ALA A 23 5.35 -1.07 -9.90
CA ALA A 23 4.21 -1.95 -10.18
C ALA A 23 3.32 -1.37 -11.31
N LEU A 24 2.97 -0.09 -11.25
CA LEU A 24 2.19 0.57 -12.29
C LEU A 24 2.96 0.66 -13.62
N ARG A 25 4.27 0.95 -13.55
CA ARG A 25 5.13 0.97 -14.73
C ARG A 25 5.23 -0.40 -15.40
N MET A 26 5.41 -1.47 -14.60
CA MET A 26 5.42 -2.84 -15.11
C MET A 26 4.08 -3.21 -15.74
N ALA A 27 2.96 -2.86 -15.11
CA ALA A 27 1.64 -3.08 -15.66
C ALA A 27 1.48 -2.36 -17.01
N ALA A 28 1.79 -1.07 -17.08
CA ALA A 28 1.61 -0.24 -18.27
C ALA A 28 2.55 -0.62 -19.42
N SER A 29 3.83 -0.91 -19.13
CA SER A 29 4.87 -1.08 -20.14
C SER A 29 5.07 -2.52 -20.60
N TYR A 30 4.74 -3.50 -19.74
CA TYR A 30 5.03 -4.91 -20.03
C TYR A 30 3.78 -5.80 -20.05
N LEU A 31 2.89 -5.71 -19.04
CA LEU A 31 1.73 -6.59 -18.97
C LEU A 31 0.67 -6.22 -20.03
N LEU A 32 0.17 -5.00 -19.96
CA LEU A 32 -0.94 -4.56 -20.82
C LEU A 32 -0.62 -4.64 -22.32
N PRO A 33 0.58 -4.23 -22.81
CA PRO A 33 0.89 -4.34 -24.23
C PRO A 33 1.02 -5.77 -24.77
N ARG A 34 1.37 -6.74 -23.90
CA ARG A 34 1.46 -8.16 -24.29
C ARG A 34 0.12 -8.84 -24.45
N MET A 35 -0.96 -8.25 -23.98
CA MET A 35 -2.31 -8.82 -24.02
C MET A 35 -3.09 -8.51 -25.31
N GLN A 36 -2.41 -8.35 -26.46
CA GLN A 36 -3.00 -7.90 -27.73
C GLN A 36 -4.18 -8.76 -28.24
N ILE A 37 -4.23 -10.04 -27.85
CA ILE A 37 -5.26 -11.01 -28.31
C ILE A 37 -6.43 -11.09 -27.29
N VAL A 38 -6.34 -10.43 -26.14
CA VAL A 38 -7.29 -10.56 -25.04
C VAL A 38 -8.34 -9.45 -25.08
N SER A 39 -9.52 -9.72 -24.53
CA SER A 39 -10.63 -8.75 -24.52
C SER A 39 -10.26 -7.44 -23.80
N ARG A 40 -10.85 -6.33 -24.24
CA ARG A 40 -10.65 -5.00 -23.59
C ARG A 40 -10.96 -5.01 -22.09
N ARG A 41 -11.93 -5.83 -21.67
CA ARG A 41 -12.29 -5.99 -20.26
C ARG A 41 -11.13 -6.57 -19.44
N ALA A 42 -10.41 -7.53 -20.00
CA ALA A 42 -9.28 -8.16 -19.33
C ALA A 42 -8.11 -7.19 -19.09
N HIS A 43 -7.87 -6.22 -19.99
CA HIS A 43 -6.85 -5.18 -19.77
C HIS A 43 -7.15 -4.35 -18.52
N VAL A 44 -8.40 -3.92 -18.34
CA VAL A 44 -8.81 -3.17 -17.14
C VAL A 44 -8.69 -4.05 -15.89
N THR A 45 -9.18 -5.30 -15.95
CA THR A 45 -9.09 -6.24 -14.82
C THR A 45 -7.64 -6.46 -14.41
N VAL A 46 -6.73 -6.68 -15.35
CA VAL A 46 -5.29 -6.87 -15.06
C VAL A 46 -4.68 -5.59 -14.47
N GLY A 47 -5.05 -4.42 -14.96
CA GLY A 47 -4.63 -3.14 -14.38
C GLY A 47 -5.05 -3.01 -12.92
N VAL A 48 -6.29 -3.34 -12.58
CA VAL A 48 -6.80 -3.33 -11.19
C VAL A 48 -6.07 -4.36 -10.33
N ILE A 49 -5.85 -5.58 -10.84
CA ILE A 49 -5.09 -6.63 -10.10
C ILE A 49 -3.67 -6.15 -9.81
N ALA A 50 -3.01 -5.49 -10.76
CA ALA A 50 -1.67 -4.95 -10.55
C ALA A 50 -1.65 -3.88 -9.43
N CYS A 51 -2.64 -2.99 -9.39
CA CYS A 51 -2.80 -2.03 -8.29
C CYS A 51 -3.01 -2.75 -6.94
N MET A 52 -3.90 -3.73 -6.89
CA MET A 52 -4.16 -4.51 -5.66
C MET A 52 -2.91 -5.25 -5.17
N ALA A 53 -2.13 -5.83 -6.09
CA ALA A 53 -0.87 -6.48 -5.76
C ALA A 53 0.15 -5.48 -5.19
N ALA A 54 0.26 -4.27 -5.75
CA ALA A 54 1.12 -3.21 -5.23
C ALA A 54 0.72 -2.84 -3.80
N HIS A 55 -0.55 -2.55 -3.55
CA HIS A 55 -1.06 -2.23 -2.21
C HIS A 55 -0.81 -3.36 -1.20
N THR A 56 -0.98 -4.61 -1.62
CA THR A 56 -0.67 -5.77 -0.75
C THR A 56 0.79 -5.78 -0.34
N ILE A 57 1.73 -5.56 -1.27
CA ILE A 57 3.17 -5.54 -0.98
C ILE A 57 3.51 -4.36 -0.04
N GLU A 58 2.90 -3.20 -0.24
CA GLU A 58 3.10 -2.01 0.57
C GLU A 58 2.64 -2.23 2.02
N ILE A 59 1.45 -2.80 2.22
CA ILE A 59 0.93 -3.21 3.54
C ILE A 59 1.89 -4.20 4.22
N TRP A 60 2.38 -5.20 3.49
CA TRP A 60 3.34 -6.17 4.04
C TRP A 60 4.68 -5.51 4.41
N ALA A 61 5.13 -4.52 3.64
CA ALA A 61 6.35 -3.78 3.94
C ALA A 61 6.21 -2.97 5.25
N PHE A 62 5.09 -2.28 5.45
CA PHE A 62 4.80 -1.57 6.70
C PHE A 62 4.64 -2.53 7.88
N ALA A 63 3.90 -3.62 7.71
CA ALA A 63 3.76 -4.67 8.72
C ALA A 63 5.12 -5.24 9.15
N GLY A 64 6.01 -5.50 8.18
CA GLY A 64 7.37 -5.93 8.42
C GLY A 64 8.18 -4.90 9.23
N ALA A 65 8.03 -3.61 8.92
CA ALA A 65 8.69 -2.54 9.67
C ALA A 65 8.21 -2.49 11.12
N TYR A 66 6.89 -2.55 11.38
CA TYR A 66 6.35 -2.61 12.75
C TYR A 66 6.86 -3.83 13.51
N TRP A 67 6.80 -5.00 12.87
CA TRP A 67 7.23 -6.25 13.47
C TRP A 67 8.73 -6.21 13.84
N LEU A 68 9.58 -5.75 12.95
CA LEU A 68 11.02 -5.59 13.22
C LEU A 68 11.28 -4.59 14.34
N LEU A 69 10.57 -3.46 14.37
CA LEU A 69 10.71 -2.44 15.40
C LEU A 69 10.27 -2.94 16.77
N SER A 70 9.30 -3.86 16.83
CA SER A 70 8.86 -4.45 18.10
C SER A 70 9.96 -5.22 18.85
N TRP A 71 10.98 -5.68 18.12
CA TRP A 71 12.15 -6.39 18.69
C TRP A 71 13.25 -5.45 19.19
N THR A 72 13.20 -4.16 18.84
CA THR A 72 14.26 -3.20 19.17
C THR A 72 14.11 -2.59 20.57
N GLY A 73 13.11 -2.97 21.36
CA GLY A 73 12.83 -2.39 22.67
C GLY A 73 12.27 -0.95 22.64
N LEU A 74 11.91 -0.46 21.46
CA LEU A 74 11.39 0.90 21.24
C LEU A 74 9.90 1.06 21.63
N ASN A 75 9.33 0.15 22.42
CA ASN A 75 7.90 0.13 22.77
C ASN A 75 6.95 0.24 21.57
N MET A 76 7.38 -0.26 20.41
CA MET A 76 6.58 -0.34 19.19
C MET A 76 5.72 -1.61 19.22
N GLY A 77 4.80 -1.69 20.16
CA GLY A 77 3.92 -2.84 20.36
C GLY A 77 2.50 -2.44 20.69
N PHE A 78 1.68 -3.46 20.88
CA PHE A 78 0.28 -3.33 21.29
C PHE A 78 0.13 -3.58 22.79
N ALA A 79 -0.96 -3.11 23.41
CA ALA A 79 -1.31 -3.39 24.79
C ALA A 79 -1.47 -4.91 25.04
N ASP A 80 -1.39 -5.34 26.32
CA ASP A 80 -1.17 -6.71 26.80
C ASP A 80 -2.07 -7.83 26.19
N ASN A 81 -3.15 -7.50 25.52
CA ASN A 81 -4.07 -8.49 24.95
C ASN A 81 -3.74 -8.89 23.51
N TYR A 82 -2.76 -8.26 22.87
CA TYR A 82 -2.37 -8.56 21.49
C TYR A 82 -1.14 -9.46 21.47
N ARG A 83 -1.26 -10.61 20.79
CA ARG A 83 -0.12 -11.48 20.53
C ARG A 83 0.80 -10.77 19.53
N ARG A 84 2.11 -10.73 19.81
CA ARG A 84 3.14 -10.13 18.92
C ARG A 84 3.45 -11.01 17.71
N SER A 85 2.45 -11.56 17.06
CA SER A 85 2.64 -12.33 15.82
C SER A 85 2.75 -11.38 14.62
N PHE A 86 3.41 -11.80 13.56
CA PHE A 86 3.47 -11.03 12.32
C PHE A 86 2.08 -10.73 11.76
N ILE A 87 1.12 -11.63 11.96
CA ILE A 87 -0.27 -11.47 11.50
C ILE A 87 -0.96 -10.29 12.20
N ASP A 88 -0.67 -10.05 13.48
CA ASP A 88 -1.25 -8.92 14.22
C ASP A 88 -0.76 -7.58 13.63
N TYR A 89 0.54 -7.50 13.30
CA TYR A 89 1.11 -6.33 12.62
C TYR A 89 0.60 -6.18 11.19
N LEU A 90 0.33 -7.28 10.49
CA LEU A 90 -0.24 -7.26 9.14
C LEU A 90 -1.66 -6.71 9.15
N ASN A 91 -2.50 -7.15 10.10
CA ASN A 91 -3.85 -6.64 10.26
C ASN A 91 -3.81 -5.14 10.62
N PHE A 92 -2.97 -4.76 11.58
CA PHE A 92 -2.80 -3.37 11.97
C PHE A 92 -2.36 -2.48 10.80
N SER A 93 -1.38 -2.93 10.01
CA SER A 93 -0.93 -2.21 8.81
C SER A 93 -2.05 -2.09 7.77
N ALA A 94 -2.81 -3.16 7.52
CA ALA A 94 -3.94 -3.11 6.59
C ALA A 94 -5.01 -2.09 7.03
N GLU A 95 -5.32 -2.03 8.33
CA GLU A 95 -6.26 -1.05 8.89
C GLU A 95 -5.73 0.38 8.80
N SER A 96 -4.44 0.59 9.14
CA SER A 96 -3.80 1.89 9.07
C SER A 96 -3.71 2.38 7.63
N TYR A 97 -3.20 1.57 6.73
CA TYR A 97 -3.02 1.88 5.30
C TYR A 97 -4.34 2.27 4.62
N THR A 98 -5.42 1.55 4.92
CA THR A 98 -6.75 1.82 4.37
C THR A 98 -7.52 2.90 5.14
N SER A 99 -6.99 3.37 6.27
CA SER A 99 -7.66 4.29 7.19
C SER A 99 -8.98 3.77 7.74
N LEU A 100 -9.20 2.45 7.76
CA LEU A 100 -10.44 1.85 8.29
C LEU A 100 -10.52 1.92 9.81
N GLY A 101 -9.40 1.59 10.49
CA GLY A 101 -9.26 1.74 11.95
C GLY A 101 -10.37 1.03 12.74
N PHE A 102 -10.42 -0.30 12.75
CA PHE A 102 -11.41 -1.07 13.53
C PHE A 102 -11.28 -0.86 15.04
N GLY A 103 -10.15 -0.27 15.50
CA GLY A 103 -9.95 0.09 16.89
C GLY A 103 -9.57 -1.09 17.79
N ASP A 104 -9.29 -2.25 17.23
CA ASP A 104 -8.98 -3.46 17.99
C ASP A 104 -7.55 -3.46 18.56
N ALA A 105 -6.66 -2.65 17.98
CA ALA A 105 -5.27 -2.57 18.37
C ALA A 105 -4.97 -1.27 19.11
N GLU A 106 -4.77 -1.36 20.43
CA GLU A 106 -4.31 -0.22 21.23
C GLU A 106 -2.79 -0.08 21.13
N MET A 107 -2.33 1.01 20.52
CA MET A 107 -0.90 1.31 20.32
C MET A 107 -0.27 1.82 21.61
N LEU A 108 0.85 1.20 22.04
CA LEU A 108 1.55 1.52 23.27
C LEU A 108 2.30 2.85 23.23
N SER A 109 2.72 3.34 22.06
CA SER A 109 3.58 4.51 21.99
C SER A 109 3.09 5.58 21.01
N LEU A 110 3.44 6.85 21.30
CA LEU A 110 3.21 7.97 20.39
C LEU A 110 3.98 7.82 19.07
N ASP A 111 5.16 7.20 19.12
CA ASP A 111 5.98 6.94 17.92
C ASP A 111 5.27 5.98 16.96
N MET A 112 4.62 4.93 17.51
CA MET A 112 3.84 4.00 16.70
C MET A 112 2.62 4.68 16.08
N ARG A 113 1.93 5.54 16.83
CA ARG A 113 0.80 6.34 16.33
C ARG A 113 1.23 7.28 15.21
N LEU A 114 2.40 7.92 15.34
CA LEU A 114 2.95 8.78 14.31
C LEU A 114 3.24 8.00 13.02
N LEU A 115 3.89 6.85 13.13
CA LEU A 115 4.20 6.00 11.99
C LEU A 115 2.93 5.50 11.30
N ALA A 116 1.90 5.11 12.07
CA ALA A 116 0.59 4.72 11.54
C ALA A 116 -0.12 5.88 10.81
N GLY A 117 -0.01 7.10 11.31
CA GLY A 117 -0.53 8.29 10.63
C GLY A 117 0.17 8.57 9.30
N ILE A 118 1.50 8.39 9.24
CA ILE A 118 2.28 8.50 8.01
C ILE A 118 1.87 7.40 7.01
N GLU A 119 1.70 6.16 7.48
CA GLU A 119 1.21 5.05 6.67
C GLU A 119 -0.18 5.33 6.10
N ALA A 120 -1.12 5.77 6.94
CA ALA A 120 -2.49 6.10 6.51
C ALA A 120 -2.51 7.18 5.42
N LEU A 121 -1.75 8.26 5.59
CA LEU A 121 -1.63 9.29 4.56
C LEU A 121 -1.02 8.74 3.26
N THR A 122 0.01 7.90 3.37
CA THR A 122 0.65 7.24 2.22
C THR A 122 -0.34 6.35 1.49
N GLY A 123 -1.09 5.51 2.21
CA GLY A 123 -2.10 4.63 1.65
C GLY A 123 -3.17 5.39 0.88
N LEU A 124 -3.72 6.47 1.45
CA LEU A 124 -4.72 7.31 0.78
C LEU A 124 -4.19 7.90 -0.53
N VAL A 125 -2.96 8.41 -0.55
CA VAL A 125 -2.33 8.98 -1.75
C VAL A 125 -2.12 7.90 -2.82
N LEU A 126 -1.63 6.72 -2.47
CA LEU A 126 -1.35 5.64 -3.41
C LEU A 126 -2.66 5.01 -3.94
N ILE A 127 -3.70 4.88 -3.12
CA ILE A 127 -5.04 4.45 -3.55
C ILE A 127 -5.62 5.45 -4.57
N ALA A 128 -5.50 6.76 -4.33
CA ALA A 128 -5.93 7.77 -5.28
C ALA A 128 -5.13 7.71 -6.59
N TRP A 129 -3.83 7.41 -6.53
CA TRP A 129 -2.99 7.20 -7.71
C TRP A 129 -3.43 5.96 -8.50
N SER A 130 -3.71 4.83 -7.84
CA SER A 130 -4.29 3.64 -8.46
C SER A 130 -5.62 3.92 -9.18
N ALA A 131 -6.49 4.72 -8.57
CA ALA A 131 -7.75 5.12 -9.19
C ALA A 131 -7.52 5.91 -10.49
N SER A 132 -6.55 6.85 -10.48
CA SER A 132 -6.17 7.63 -11.66
C SER A 132 -5.56 6.73 -12.75
N PHE A 133 -4.71 5.78 -12.40
CA PHE A 133 -4.13 4.80 -13.32
C PHE A 133 -5.21 3.92 -13.94
N THR A 134 -6.13 3.41 -13.13
CA THR A 134 -7.25 2.58 -13.59
C THR A 134 -8.13 3.35 -14.57
N TYR A 135 -8.41 4.63 -14.28
CA TYR A 135 -9.14 5.50 -15.21
C TYR A 135 -8.40 5.65 -16.54
N PHE A 136 -7.09 5.86 -16.52
CA PHE A 136 -6.27 5.96 -17.73
C PHE A 136 -6.34 4.66 -18.57
N VAL A 137 -6.22 3.51 -17.92
CA VAL A 137 -6.35 2.20 -18.59
C VAL A 137 -7.75 2.04 -19.21
N MET A 138 -8.81 2.40 -18.46
CA MET A 138 -10.17 2.38 -18.99
C MET A 138 -10.35 3.31 -20.19
N ALA A 139 -9.87 4.53 -20.12
CA ALA A 139 -9.95 5.50 -21.23
C ALA A 139 -9.22 5.00 -22.46
N GLN A 140 -8.07 4.35 -22.31
CA GLN A 140 -7.29 3.81 -23.42
C GLN A 140 -7.96 2.62 -24.11
N TYR A 141 -8.56 1.71 -23.33
CA TYR A 141 -9.08 0.45 -23.88
C TYR A 141 -10.59 0.45 -24.11
N TRP A 142 -11.37 1.33 -23.42
CA TRP A 142 -12.81 1.48 -23.63
C TRP A 142 -13.16 2.66 -24.52
N GLY A 143 -12.33 3.71 -24.57
CA GLY A 143 -12.49 4.82 -25.46
C GLY A 143 -12.36 4.33 -26.91
N GLY A 144 -13.45 3.93 -27.52
CA GLY A 144 -13.48 3.57 -28.94
C GLY A 144 -13.02 4.78 -29.75
N ARG A 145 -11.96 4.65 -30.57
CA ARG A 145 -11.73 5.59 -31.65
C ARG A 145 -13.02 5.68 -32.44
N PRO A 146 -13.55 6.89 -32.75
CA PRO A 146 -14.58 7.01 -33.75
C PRO A 146 -14.04 6.35 -35.01
N ARG A 147 -14.76 5.37 -35.55
CA ARG A 147 -14.49 4.88 -36.89
C ARG A 147 -14.87 6.03 -37.84
N HIS A 148 -13.85 6.69 -38.37
CA HIS A 148 -13.98 7.50 -39.57
C HIS A 148 -13.86 6.58 -40.79
#